data_a77fd687f610c61b7e1a1aa6df7ed1ec
#
_entry.id   a77fd687f610c61b7e1a1aa6df7ed1ec
#
_cell.length_a   1.000
_cell.length_b   1.000
_cell.length_c   1.000
_cell.angle_alpha   90.00
_cell.angle_beta   90.00
_cell.angle_gamma   90.00
#
_symmetry.space_group_name_H-M   'P 1'
#
loop_
_entity.id
_entity.type
_entity.pdbx_description
1 polymer ?
#
loop_
_entity_poly.entity_id
_entity_poly.type
_entity_poly.pdbx_seq_one_letter_code
_entity_poly.pdbx_strand_id
1 'polypeptide(L)'
;FVCSIHPHAPWTWGDPSEFDPDRLVMPENCIGDRRMREIFTHYLAEVRALDDEVGSVLETLTECGELDNTLVLFLGEQGPQLPGGKWTCWYPGVHSALLARYPARIRPGRVSDAVVQYEDLLPTFIDLAGGRRRRELDGKSFKKVLFGEQAKARRYAYAMHNNCTAGNAYPIRSIRDGRYVLIWNLLPDSSFCKTFMDLRKPANRKGWWPVWTDAAKRDSVARRLIGRYVHRPEFEFYDLADDPWEMNNRIGDPAYRARIDRMKRELKGWMKRQGDTGVGMDVPFRNRPRK
;
A
#
# COMPACT_ATOMS: atom_id res chain seq x y z
N PHE A 1 6.03 19.91 -7.48
CA PHE A 1 5.84 18.45 -7.45
C PHE A 1 6.77 17.82 -8.48
N VAL A 2 7.58 16.83 -8.06
CA VAL A 2 8.38 15.97 -8.92
C VAL A 2 7.69 14.61 -8.91
N CYS A 3 7.34 14.09 -10.07
CA CYS A 3 6.61 12.83 -10.20
C CYS A 3 7.50 11.83 -10.94
N SER A 4 8.00 10.83 -10.23
CA SER A 4 8.66 9.69 -10.82
C SER A 4 7.65 8.59 -11.20
N ILE A 5 7.96 7.83 -12.24
CA ILE A 5 7.24 6.60 -12.58
C ILE A 5 7.84 5.37 -11.90
N HIS A 6 9.03 5.50 -11.29
CA HIS A 6 9.70 4.39 -10.62
C HIS A 6 9.14 4.14 -9.21
N PRO A 7 9.11 2.89 -8.79
CA PRO A 7 9.37 1.62 -9.48
C PRO A 7 8.09 0.99 -10.07
N HIS A 8 7.51 1.54 -11.13
CA HIS A 8 6.32 0.99 -11.78
C HIS A 8 6.71 -0.05 -12.84
N ALA A 9 6.05 -1.22 -12.82
CA ALA A 9 6.29 -2.24 -13.87
C ALA A 9 5.91 -1.74 -15.29
N PRO A 10 6.62 -2.18 -16.36
CA PRO A 10 7.69 -3.19 -16.36
C PRO A 10 9.02 -2.64 -15.84
N TRP A 11 9.70 -3.42 -15.03
CA TRP A 11 10.97 -3.02 -14.42
C TRP A 11 12.13 -3.19 -15.42
N THR A 12 12.54 -2.09 -16.02
CA THR A 12 13.52 -2.05 -17.11
C THR A 12 14.65 -1.04 -16.87
N TRP A 13 14.60 -0.33 -15.74
CA TRP A 13 15.59 0.67 -15.34
C TRP A 13 16.50 0.16 -14.23
N GLY A 14 17.69 0.76 -14.15
CA GLY A 14 18.72 0.34 -13.20
C GLY A 14 19.42 -0.95 -13.62
N ASP A 15 20.37 -1.39 -12.81
CA ASP A 15 21.14 -2.60 -13.04
C ASP A 15 20.74 -3.69 -12.03
N PRO A 16 19.97 -4.72 -12.46
CA PRO A 16 19.58 -5.82 -11.57
C PRO A 16 20.76 -6.68 -11.10
N SER A 17 21.95 -6.61 -11.76
CA SER A 17 23.14 -7.34 -11.34
C SER A 17 23.75 -6.85 -10.03
N GLU A 18 23.39 -5.64 -9.58
CA GLU A 18 23.76 -5.14 -8.25
C GLU A 18 23.14 -5.96 -7.11
N PHE A 19 22.13 -6.75 -7.39
CA PHE A 19 21.38 -7.54 -6.41
C PHE A 19 21.54 -9.03 -6.66
N ASP A 20 22.21 -9.73 -5.75
CA ASP A 20 22.33 -11.18 -5.82
C ASP A 20 20.99 -11.84 -5.43
N PRO A 21 20.28 -12.49 -6.37
CA PRO A 21 18.99 -13.12 -6.07
C PRO A 21 19.07 -14.21 -5.01
N ASP A 22 20.21 -14.87 -4.82
CA ASP A 22 20.37 -15.92 -3.81
C ASP A 22 20.51 -15.36 -2.38
N ARG A 23 20.87 -14.09 -2.27
CA ARG A 23 20.98 -13.38 -0.98
C ARG A 23 19.71 -12.65 -0.57
N LEU A 24 18.70 -12.53 -1.46
CA LEU A 24 17.47 -11.84 -1.11
C LEU A 24 16.69 -12.60 -0.04
N VAL A 25 16.24 -11.87 0.97
CA VAL A 25 15.27 -12.36 1.94
C VAL A 25 13.88 -12.09 1.37
N MET A 26 13.19 -13.17 0.97
CA MET A 26 11.86 -13.05 0.37
C MET A 26 10.80 -12.81 1.45
N PRO A 27 9.78 -11.95 1.17
CA PRO A 27 8.64 -11.79 2.06
C PRO A 27 7.87 -13.10 2.25
N GLU A 28 7.30 -13.34 3.43
CA GLU A 28 6.54 -14.57 3.73
C GLU A 28 5.30 -14.77 2.85
N ASN A 29 4.74 -13.67 2.36
CA ASN A 29 3.63 -13.67 1.41
C ASN A 29 4.06 -13.95 -0.04
N CYS A 30 5.32 -14.32 -0.26
CA CYS A 30 5.87 -14.63 -1.57
C CYS A 30 6.61 -15.97 -1.58
N ILE A 31 6.60 -16.65 -2.73
CA ILE A 31 7.39 -17.89 -2.89
C ILE A 31 8.88 -17.57 -3.07
N GLY A 32 9.73 -18.46 -2.56
CA GLY A 32 11.18 -18.34 -2.68
C GLY A 32 11.78 -18.91 -3.98
N ASP A 33 10.99 -19.13 -5.03
CA ASP A 33 11.46 -19.63 -6.34
C ASP A 33 12.52 -18.70 -6.95
N ARG A 34 13.56 -19.27 -7.57
CA ARG A 34 14.68 -18.51 -8.16
C ARG A 34 14.21 -17.43 -9.14
N ARG A 35 13.26 -17.77 -10.02
CA ARG A 35 12.69 -16.81 -10.99
C ARG A 35 11.95 -15.67 -10.30
N MET A 36 11.34 -15.95 -9.13
CA MET A 36 10.70 -14.90 -8.35
C MET A 36 11.73 -13.93 -7.74
N ARG A 37 12.86 -14.46 -7.26
CA ARG A 37 13.99 -13.66 -6.77
C ARG A 37 14.60 -12.78 -7.86
N GLU A 38 14.74 -13.31 -9.07
CA GLU A 38 15.17 -12.54 -10.24
C GLU A 38 14.19 -11.41 -10.60
N ILE A 39 12.89 -11.63 -10.49
CA ILE A 39 11.90 -10.55 -10.63
C ILE A 39 12.10 -9.47 -9.56
N PHE A 40 12.42 -9.86 -8.32
CA PHE A 40 12.70 -8.90 -7.25
C PHE A 40 13.98 -8.10 -7.50
N THR A 41 15.04 -8.66 -8.10
CA THR A 41 16.26 -7.89 -8.43
C THR A 41 15.96 -6.76 -9.43
N HIS A 42 15.12 -7.01 -10.43
CA HIS A 42 14.67 -5.96 -11.35
C HIS A 42 13.86 -4.87 -10.63
N TYR A 43 12.96 -5.25 -9.71
CA TYR A 43 12.23 -4.27 -8.90
C TYR A 43 13.17 -3.43 -8.04
N LEU A 44 14.16 -4.04 -7.40
CA LEU A 44 15.13 -3.35 -6.56
C LEU A 44 16.04 -2.42 -7.38
N ALA A 45 16.40 -2.78 -8.61
CA ALA A 45 17.14 -1.92 -9.52
C ALA A 45 16.37 -0.62 -9.83
N GLU A 46 15.04 -0.73 -10.04
CA GLU A 46 14.21 0.46 -10.21
C GLU A 46 14.05 1.29 -8.93
N VAL A 47 14.01 0.63 -7.75
CA VAL A 47 14.04 1.36 -6.47
C VAL A 47 15.35 2.14 -6.32
N ARG A 48 16.47 1.57 -6.76
CA ARG A 48 17.77 2.25 -6.77
C ARG A 48 17.75 3.45 -7.72
N ALA A 49 17.20 3.31 -8.93
CA ALA A 49 17.06 4.41 -9.87
C ALA A 49 16.18 5.54 -9.30
N LEU A 50 15.12 5.21 -8.57
CA LEU A 50 14.29 6.18 -7.86
C LEU A 50 15.08 6.92 -6.75
N ASP A 51 15.94 6.22 -6.03
CA ASP A 51 16.82 6.83 -5.01
C ASP A 51 17.78 7.86 -5.64
N ASP A 52 18.36 7.53 -6.80
CA ASP A 52 19.21 8.43 -7.57
C ASP A 52 18.45 9.70 -8.05
N GLU A 53 17.18 9.55 -8.47
CA GLU A 53 16.32 10.70 -8.81
C GLU A 53 16.07 11.60 -7.59
N VAL A 54 15.84 11.03 -6.41
CA VAL A 54 15.70 11.79 -5.17
C VAL A 54 17.01 12.52 -4.84
N GLY A 55 18.14 11.86 -5.02
CA GLY A 55 19.46 12.48 -4.88
C GLY A 55 19.60 13.74 -5.75
N SER A 56 19.26 13.62 -7.03
CA SER A 56 19.34 14.76 -7.98
C SER A 56 18.43 15.95 -7.59
N VAL A 57 17.26 15.67 -7.01
CA VAL A 57 16.38 16.73 -6.48
C VAL A 57 17.04 17.44 -5.30
N LEU A 58 17.67 16.70 -4.39
CA LEU A 58 18.36 17.29 -3.24
C LEU A 58 19.59 18.09 -3.66
N GLU A 59 20.34 17.62 -4.64
CA GLU A 59 21.47 18.35 -5.25
C GLU A 59 21.01 19.68 -5.86
N THR A 60 19.94 19.66 -6.66
CA THR A 60 19.36 20.88 -7.23
C THR A 60 18.95 21.88 -6.16
N LEU A 61 18.32 21.43 -5.07
CA LEU A 61 17.97 22.32 -3.94
C LEU A 61 19.23 22.90 -3.25
N THR A 62 20.31 22.13 -3.19
CA THR A 62 21.59 22.58 -2.65
C THR A 62 22.21 23.67 -3.54
N GLU A 63 22.27 23.45 -4.84
CA GLU A 63 22.78 24.40 -5.82
C GLU A 63 22.00 25.72 -5.82
N CYS A 64 20.68 25.65 -5.60
CA CYS A 64 19.83 26.83 -5.47
C CYS A 64 19.92 27.51 -4.10
N GLY A 65 20.64 26.97 -3.12
CA GLY A 65 20.69 27.47 -1.75
C GLY A 65 19.41 27.33 -0.93
N GLU A 66 18.46 26.49 -1.37
CA GLU A 66 17.13 26.34 -0.76
C GLU A 66 16.97 25.06 0.05
N LEU A 67 17.98 24.19 0.11
CA LEU A 67 17.90 22.87 0.73
C LEU A 67 17.47 22.93 2.21
N ASP A 68 17.95 23.88 2.98
CA ASP A 68 17.67 23.99 4.41
C ASP A 68 16.35 24.70 4.71
N ASN A 69 15.84 25.49 3.77
CA ASN A 69 14.57 26.19 3.89
C ASN A 69 13.40 25.49 3.19
N THR A 70 13.62 24.29 2.66
CA THR A 70 12.61 23.52 1.96
C THR A 70 12.19 22.28 2.76
N LEU A 71 10.87 22.11 2.99
CA LEU A 71 10.30 20.84 3.43
C LEU A 71 10.22 19.90 2.23
N VAL A 72 11.10 18.91 2.19
CA VAL A 72 11.06 17.83 1.21
C VAL A 72 10.26 16.67 1.77
N LEU A 73 9.21 16.24 1.05
CA LEU A 73 8.44 15.02 1.34
C LEU A 73 8.63 14.04 0.20
N PHE A 74 9.13 12.85 0.51
CA PHE A 74 9.11 11.71 -0.39
C PHE A 74 7.90 10.84 -0.05
N LEU A 75 7.12 10.47 -1.07
CA LEU A 75 5.89 9.71 -0.94
C LEU A 75 5.86 8.59 -1.97
N GLY A 76 5.72 7.34 -1.54
CA GLY A 76 5.36 6.24 -2.44
C GLY A 76 3.85 6.28 -2.72
N GLU A 77 3.42 6.04 -3.96
CA GLU A 77 1.98 6.11 -4.30
C GLU A 77 1.18 5.00 -3.62
N GLN A 78 1.68 3.78 -3.68
CA GLN A 78 1.07 2.56 -3.13
C GLN A 78 2.13 1.46 -3.04
N GLY A 79 1.73 0.25 -2.63
CA GLY A 79 2.62 -0.90 -2.65
C GLY A 79 2.99 -1.39 -4.05
N PRO A 80 4.06 -2.20 -4.17
CA PRO A 80 4.59 -2.65 -5.45
C PRO A 80 3.63 -3.58 -6.19
N GLN A 81 3.78 -3.70 -7.52
CA GLN A 81 3.05 -4.66 -8.34
C GLN A 81 3.62 -6.09 -8.18
N LEU A 82 3.79 -6.48 -6.93
CA LEU A 82 4.26 -7.78 -6.48
C LEU A 82 3.16 -8.49 -5.68
N PRO A 83 3.31 -9.78 -5.36
CA PRO A 83 2.31 -10.52 -4.60
C PRO A 83 1.89 -9.84 -3.30
N GLY A 84 0.57 -9.66 -3.12
CA GLY A 84 0.01 -9.01 -1.93
C GLY A 84 0.16 -7.49 -1.87
N GLY A 85 0.84 -6.88 -2.83
CA GLY A 85 1.01 -5.43 -2.95
C GLY A 85 -0.17 -4.74 -3.67
N LYS A 86 0.13 -4.03 -4.75
CA LYS A 86 -0.84 -3.26 -5.55
C LYS A 86 -2.15 -4.00 -5.78
N TRP A 87 -3.28 -3.29 -5.71
CA TRP A 87 -4.66 -3.79 -5.85
C TRP A 87 -5.18 -4.61 -4.66
N THR A 88 -4.51 -4.61 -3.52
CA THR A 88 -4.99 -5.23 -2.29
C THR A 88 -5.17 -4.19 -1.19
N CYS A 89 -5.87 -4.57 -0.11
CA CYS A 89 -5.89 -3.80 1.13
C CYS A 89 -5.05 -4.46 2.22
N TRP A 90 -4.20 -5.41 1.88
CA TRP A 90 -3.16 -5.91 2.77
C TRP A 90 -2.07 -4.86 3.00
N TYR A 91 -1.31 -5.02 4.08
CA TYR A 91 -0.29 -4.05 4.46
C TYR A 91 0.69 -3.72 3.32
N PRO A 92 1.25 -4.68 2.58
CA PRO A 92 2.14 -4.37 1.46
C PRO A 92 1.47 -3.58 0.32
N GLY A 93 0.14 -3.59 0.23
CA GLY A 93 -0.61 -2.87 -0.81
C GLY A 93 -0.95 -1.43 -0.46
N VAL A 94 -1.03 -1.11 0.85
CA VAL A 94 -1.53 0.19 1.33
C VAL A 94 -0.55 0.95 2.24
N HIS A 95 0.55 0.30 2.65
CA HIS A 95 1.61 0.95 3.40
C HIS A 95 2.62 1.56 2.43
N SER A 96 2.45 2.84 2.14
CA SER A 96 3.36 3.61 1.28
C SER A 96 4.48 4.24 2.09
N ALA A 97 5.64 4.41 1.47
CA ALA A 97 6.74 5.16 2.08
C ALA A 97 6.35 6.62 2.29
N LEU A 98 6.72 7.19 3.43
CA LEU A 98 6.69 8.62 3.71
C LEU A 98 7.96 9.00 4.43
N LEU A 99 8.80 9.80 3.78
CA LEU A 99 9.99 10.40 4.36
C LEU A 99 9.85 11.92 4.35
N ALA A 100 10.33 12.58 5.39
CA ALA A 100 10.28 14.02 5.52
C ALA A 100 11.66 14.58 5.91
N ARG A 101 12.12 15.58 5.19
CA ARG A 101 13.34 16.33 5.47
C ARG A 101 13.02 17.82 5.55
N TYR A 102 13.32 18.43 6.69
CA TYR A 102 13.28 19.88 6.90
C TYR A 102 14.25 20.23 8.02
N PRO A 103 15.53 20.50 7.72
CA PRO A 103 16.59 20.65 8.73
C PRO A 103 16.29 21.69 9.80
N ALA A 104 15.64 22.78 9.41
CA ALA A 104 15.27 23.84 10.36
C ALA A 104 14.28 23.40 11.46
N ARG A 105 13.51 22.31 11.27
CA ARG A 105 12.39 21.93 12.14
C ARG A 105 12.29 20.45 12.46
N ILE A 106 12.82 19.58 11.63
CA ILE A 106 12.74 18.11 11.79
C ILE A 106 14.12 17.57 12.17
N ARG A 107 14.21 16.92 13.32
CA ARG A 107 15.44 16.25 13.75
C ARG A 107 15.72 15.05 12.84
N PRO A 108 16.98 14.88 12.35
CA PRO A 108 17.35 13.72 11.55
C PRO A 108 17.22 12.39 12.33
N GLY A 109 17.03 11.28 11.61
CA GLY A 109 16.96 9.93 12.18
C GLY A 109 15.70 9.63 12.99
N ARG A 110 14.69 10.51 12.98
CA ARG A 110 13.45 10.29 13.71
C ARG A 110 12.52 9.35 12.96
N VAL A 111 11.98 8.36 13.66
CA VAL A 111 10.93 7.45 13.19
C VAL A 111 9.65 7.72 13.96
N SER A 112 8.48 7.58 13.32
CA SER A 112 7.18 7.79 13.93
C SER A 112 6.19 6.71 13.49
N ASP A 113 5.49 6.09 14.44
CA ASP A 113 4.41 5.12 14.21
C ASP A 113 3.04 5.79 14.06
N ALA A 114 3.00 7.11 13.88
CA ALA A 114 1.76 7.85 13.71
C ALA A 114 1.03 7.42 12.45
N VAL A 115 -0.24 7.08 12.60
CA VAL A 115 -1.11 6.79 11.45
C VAL A 115 -1.42 8.08 10.72
N VAL A 116 -1.06 8.14 9.43
CA VAL A 116 -1.34 9.26 8.52
C VAL A 116 -1.87 8.71 7.19
N GLN A 117 -2.55 9.53 6.41
CA GLN A 117 -3.07 9.18 5.09
C GLN A 117 -2.84 10.33 4.10
N TYR A 118 -2.98 10.08 2.81
CA TYR A 118 -2.73 11.11 1.78
C TYR A 118 -3.69 12.29 1.85
N GLU A 119 -4.94 12.08 2.26
CA GLU A 119 -5.88 13.19 2.50
C GLU A 119 -5.42 14.14 3.62
N ASP A 120 -4.42 13.73 4.44
CA ASP A 120 -3.84 14.56 5.49
C ASP A 120 -2.78 15.55 4.96
N LEU A 121 -2.27 15.36 3.73
CA LEU A 121 -1.23 16.20 3.15
C LEU A 121 -1.72 17.64 2.96
N LEU A 122 -2.85 17.84 2.29
CA LEU A 122 -3.38 19.19 2.05
C LEU A 122 -3.67 19.95 3.35
N PRO A 123 -4.35 19.40 4.37
CA PRO A 123 -4.48 20.07 5.66
C PRO A 123 -3.14 20.39 6.33
N THR A 124 -2.13 19.54 6.14
CA THR A 124 -0.79 19.75 6.69
C THR A 124 -0.08 20.92 6.00
N PHE A 125 -0.17 21.02 4.68
CA PHE A 125 0.40 22.15 3.92
C PHE A 125 -0.28 23.46 4.27
N ILE A 126 -1.61 23.47 4.42
CA ILE A 126 -2.36 24.66 4.85
C ILE A 126 -1.87 25.11 6.25
N ASP A 127 -1.72 24.18 7.19
CA ASP A 127 -1.26 24.47 8.55
C ASP A 127 0.22 24.93 8.58
N LEU A 128 1.09 24.35 7.75
CA LEU A 128 2.48 24.77 7.60
C LEU A 128 2.59 26.20 7.07
N ALA A 129 1.71 26.58 6.15
CA ALA A 129 1.62 27.94 5.59
C ALA A 129 0.90 28.94 6.52
N GLY A 130 0.54 28.56 7.74
CA GLY A 130 -0.19 29.44 8.67
C GLY A 130 -1.67 29.64 8.32
N GLY A 131 -2.22 28.83 7.41
CA GLY A 131 -3.61 28.90 6.99
C GLY A 131 -4.57 28.32 8.02
N ARG A 132 -5.86 28.68 7.92
CA ARG A 132 -6.90 28.18 8.82
C ARG A 132 -7.36 26.77 8.41
N ARG A 133 -7.66 25.95 9.43
CA ARG A 133 -8.26 24.62 9.22
C ARG A 133 -9.53 24.70 8.37
N ARG A 134 -9.59 23.89 7.33
CA ARG A 134 -10.73 23.75 6.43
C ARG A 134 -11.57 22.56 6.90
N ARG A 135 -12.84 22.81 7.24
CA ARG A 135 -13.75 21.79 7.82
C ARG A 135 -14.28 20.81 6.78
N GLU A 136 -14.29 21.22 5.52
CA GLU A 136 -14.72 20.44 4.37
C GLU A 136 -13.71 19.37 3.94
N LEU A 137 -12.48 19.38 4.49
CA LEU A 137 -11.46 18.38 4.21
C LEU A 137 -11.59 17.18 5.15
N ASP A 138 -11.56 15.98 4.60
CA ASP A 138 -11.60 14.73 5.37
C ASP A 138 -10.29 14.48 6.15
N GLY A 139 -9.19 15.04 5.66
CA GLY A 139 -7.87 14.91 6.24
C GLY A 139 -7.65 15.76 7.48
N LYS A 140 -6.57 15.47 8.20
CA LYS A 140 -6.13 16.16 9.40
C LYS A 140 -4.66 16.50 9.30
N SER A 141 -4.28 17.73 9.66
CA SER A 141 -2.87 18.10 9.72
C SER A 141 -2.09 17.19 10.66
N PHE A 142 -0.96 16.68 10.18
CA PHE A 142 0.04 15.97 10.99
C PHE A 142 1.33 16.77 11.19
N LYS A 143 1.30 18.10 11.00
CA LYS A 143 2.41 19.03 11.25
C LYS A 143 3.08 18.80 12.61
N LYS A 144 2.30 18.62 13.68
CA LYS A 144 2.83 18.38 15.02
C LYS A 144 3.57 17.03 15.12
N VAL A 145 3.16 16.03 14.36
CA VAL A 145 3.88 14.76 14.25
C VAL A 145 5.19 14.96 13.50
N LEU A 146 5.18 15.68 12.38
CA LEU A 146 6.41 16.01 11.63
C LEU A 146 7.46 16.68 12.52
N PHE A 147 7.05 17.65 13.34
CA PHE A 147 7.97 18.39 14.20
C PHE A 147 8.27 17.73 15.55
N GLY A 148 7.65 16.60 15.83
CA GLY A 148 7.91 15.87 17.05
C GLY A 148 7.18 16.36 18.28
N GLU A 149 6.21 17.22 18.11
CA GLU A 149 5.40 17.78 19.16
C GLU A 149 4.25 16.85 19.60
N GLN A 150 3.93 15.86 18.76
CA GLN A 150 2.84 14.93 19.02
C GLN A 150 3.20 13.54 18.45
N ALA A 151 2.79 12.48 19.18
CA ALA A 151 3.05 11.10 18.76
C ALA A 151 1.97 10.52 17.83
N LYS A 152 0.79 11.11 17.75
CA LYS A 152 -0.37 10.57 17.02
C LYS A 152 -1.06 11.64 16.19
N ALA A 153 -1.45 11.34 14.95
CA ALA A 153 -2.26 12.20 14.10
C ALA A 153 -3.73 11.77 14.09
N ARG A 154 -3.98 10.49 13.81
CA ARG A 154 -5.32 9.89 13.77
C ARG A 154 -5.32 8.51 14.42
N ARG A 155 -6.51 8.01 14.76
CA ARG A 155 -6.66 6.68 15.35
C ARG A 155 -6.69 5.60 14.30
N TYR A 156 -7.38 5.84 13.16
CA TYR A 156 -7.59 4.86 12.10
C TYR A 156 -7.22 5.43 10.75
N ALA A 157 -6.65 4.57 9.91
CA ALA A 157 -6.55 4.74 8.47
C ALA A 157 -7.55 3.82 7.78
N TYR A 158 -8.03 4.25 6.63
CA TYR A 158 -8.99 3.50 5.82
C TYR A 158 -8.43 3.31 4.42
N ALA A 159 -8.70 2.16 3.82
CA ALA A 159 -8.36 1.95 2.43
C ALA A 159 -9.51 1.24 1.70
N MET A 160 -9.55 1.44 0.40
CA MET A 160 -10.53 0.81 -0.47
C MET A 160 -9.87 0.40 -1.79
N HIS A 161 -10.35 -0.71 -2.33
CA HIS A 161 -10.04 -1.11 -3.69
C HIS A 161 -11.33 -1.50 -4.41
N ASN A 162 -11.53 -0.98 -5.62
CA ASN A 162 -12.55 -1.41 -6.56
C ASN A 162 -11.84 -2.02 -7.78
N ASN A 163 -12.21 -3.22 -8.17
CA ASN A 163 -11.43 -4.04 -9.10
C ASN A 163 -11.78 -3.86 -10.58
N CYS A 164 -13.01 -3.42 -10.90
CA CYS A 164 -13.36 -3.03 -12.27
C CYS A 164 -12.55 -1.77 -12.67
N THR A 165 -11.97 -1.77 -13.74
CA THR A 165 -11.86 -2.41 -15.02
C THR A 165 -10.60 -3.28 -15.18
N ALA A 166 -9.80 -3.40 -14.14
CA ALA A 166 -8.57 -4.17 -14.16
C ALA A 166 -8.78 -5.68 -13.85
N GLY A 167 -10.04 -6.07 -13.65
CA GLY A 167 -10.52 -7.43 -13.38
C GLY A 167 -12.03 -7.44 -13.18
N ASN A 168 -12.57 -8.56 -12.69
CA ASN A 168 -13.96 -8.67 -12.27
C ASN A 168 -14.23 -7.78 -11.06
N ALA A 169 -15.50 -7.40 -10.82
CA ALA A 169 -15.86 -6.71 -9.60
C ALA A 169 -15.40 -7.48 -8.35
N TYR A 170 -14.63 -6.84 -7.51
CA TYR A 170 -14.15 -7.39 -6.25
C TYR A 170 -13.81 -6.25 -5.29
N PRO A 171 -14.82 -5.58 -4.75
CA PRO A 171 -14.61 -4.44 -3.87
C PRO A 171 -14.09 -4.87 -2.51
N ILE A 172 -13.07 -4.17 -2.03
CA ILE A 172 -12.41 -4.42 -0.75
C ILE A 172 -12.42 -3.12 0.05
N ARG A 173 -12.67 -3.21 1.35
CA ARG A 173 -12.55 -2.09 2.30
C ARG A 173 -11.68 -2.52 3.47
N SER A 174 -10.91 -1.61 4.01
CA SER A 174 -10.14 -1.90 5.22
C SER A 174 -10.09 -0.72 6.17
N ILE A 175 -9.86 -1.07 7.44
CA ILE A 175 -9.57 -0.14 8.52
C ILE A 175 -8.38 -0.68 9.30
N ARG A 176 -7.45 0.21 9.67
CA ARG A 176 -6.31 -0.14 10.51
C ARG A 176 -6.04 0.93 11.57
N ASP A 177 -5.53 0.49 12.69
CA ASP A 177 -4.79 1.35 13.62
C ASP A 177 -3.28 1.05 13.51
N GLY A 178 -2.46 1.51 14.40
CA GLY A 178 -1.02 1.26 14.32
C GLY A 178 -0.60 -0.22 14.44
N ARG A 179 -1.50 -1.11 14.90
CA ARG A 179 -1.18 -2.52 15.14
C ARG A 179 -2.14 -3.49 14.44
N TYR A 180 -3.42 -3.18 14.40
CA TYR A 180 -4.44 -4.10 13.94
C TYR A 180 -5.03 -3.65 12.60
N VAL A 181 -5.37 -4.62 11.75
CA VAL A 181 -6.07 -4.39 10.50
C VAL A 181 -7.28 -5.30 10.40
N LEU A 182 -8.40 -4.74 9.94
CA LEU A 182 -9.60 -5.47 9.52
C LEU A 182 -9.83 -5.18 8.05
N ILE A 183 -9.96 -6.23 7.24
CA ILE A 183 -10.28 -6.17 5.82
C ILE A 183 -11.65 -6.78 5.61
N TRP A 184 -12.48 -6.15 4.78
CA TRP A 184 -13.78 -6.64 4.36
C TRP A 184 -13.79 -6.82 2.85
N ASN A 185 -13.85 -8.08 2.41
CA ASN A 185 -14.04 -8.47 1.03
C ASN A 185 -15.55 -8.58 0.79
N LEU A 186 -16.12 -7.64 0.02
CA LEU A 186 -17.58 -7.49 -0.09
C LEU A 186 -18.24 -8.52 -1.03
N LEU A 187 -17.44 -9.28 -1.80
CA LEU A 187 -17.89 -10.36 -2.66
C LEU A 187 -17.08 -11.64 -2.39
N PRO A 188 -17.19 -12.24 -1.18
CA PRO A 188 -16.36 -13.37 -0.77
C PRO A 188 -16.58 -14.65 -1.59
N ASP A 189 -17.78 -14.83 -2.14
CA ASP A 189 -18.11 -15.98 -3.00
C ASP A 189 -17.53 -15.85 -4.42
N SER A 190 -16.96 -14.71 -4.76
CA SER A 190 -16.28 -14.45 -6.03
C SER A 190 -14.78 -14.71 -5.91
N SER A 191 -14.15 -15.02 -7.05
CA SER A 191 -12.69 -15.11 -7.12
C SER A 191 -12.11 -13.74 -7.47
N PHE A 192 -11.08 -13.29 -6.71
CA PHE A 192 -10.32 -12.13 -7.09
C PHE A 192 -9.54 -12.42 -8.36
N CYS A 193 -9.78 -11.64 -9.40
CA CYS A 193 -9.14 -11.81 -10.69
C CYS A 193 -8.72 -10.46 -11.27
N LYS A 194 -7.51 -10.42 -11.80
CA LYS A 194 -6.95 -9.27 -12.53
C LYS A 194 -6.68 -9.67 -13.97
N THR A 195 -6.72 -8.71 -14.86
CA THR A 195 -6.48 -8.96 -16.29
C THR A 195 -5.14 -9.62 -16.59
N PHE A 196 -4.10 -9.33 -15.81
CA PHE A 196 -2.77 -9.96 -15.96
C PHE A 196 -2.73 -11.45 -15.54
N MET A 197 -3.74 -11.94 -14.83
CA MET A 197 -3.84 -13.34 -14.41
C MET A 197 -4.34 -14.25 -15.54
N ASP A 198 -4.87 -13.70 -16.63
CA ASP A 198 -5.30 -14.46 -17.80
C ASP A 198 -4.13 -14.88 -18.66
N LEU A 199 -3.55 -16.05 -18.37
CA LEU A 199 -2.38 -16.60 -19.07
C LEU A 199 -2.65 -17.06 -20.52
N ARG A 200 -3.92 -17.02 -20.99
CA ARG A 200 -4.25 -17.23 -22.41
C ARG A 200 -3.69 -16.10 -23.25
N LYS A 201 -3.59 -14.91 -22.69
CA LYS A 201 -2.99 -13.73 -23.36
C LYS A 201 -1.46 -13.81 -23.29
N PRO A 202 -0.75 -13.80 -24.43
CA PRO A 202 0.73 -13.90 -24.45
C PRO A 202 1.42 -12.84 -23.61
N ALA A 203 0.92 -11.60 -23.60
CA ALA A 203 1.48 -10.51 -22.80
C ALA A 203 1.49 -10.79 -21.28
N ASN A 204 0.59 -11.64 -20.79
CA ASN A 204 0.48 -11.98 -19.36
C ASN A 204 1.38 -13.16 -18.96
N ARG A 205 2.13 -13.75 -19.88
CA ARG A 205 3.05 -14.89 -19.62
C ARG A 205 4.39 -14.45 -19.05
N LYS A 206 4.55 -13.15 -18.79
CA LYS A 206 5.71 -12.54 -18.13
C LYS A 206 5.31 -12.07 -16.71
N GLY A 207 6.32 -11.86 -15.86
CA GLY A 207 6.10 -11.39 -14.49
C GLY A 207 5.86 -12.51 -13.49
N TRP A 208 5.41 -12.17 -12.31
CA TRP A 208 5.37 -13.07 -11.16
C TRP A 208 4.22 -14.09 -11.18
N TRP A 209 3.08 -13.77 -11.80
CA TRP A 209 1.91 -14.65 -11.77
C TRP A 209 2.13 -15.99 -12.46
N PRO A 210 2.70 -16.07 -13.69
CA PRO A 210 3.05 -17.36 -14.29
C PRO A 210 4.08 -18.15 -13.47
N VAL A 211 5.04 -17.49 -12.81
CA VAL A 211 5.98 -18.16 -11.91
C VAL A 211 5.25 -18.83 -10.75
N TRP A 212 4.30 -18.14 -10.13
CA TRP A 212 3.50 -18.67 -9.05
C TRP A 212 2.63 -19.85 -9.48
N THR A 213 1.92 -19.71 -10.61
CA THR A 213 1.04 -20.78 -11.12
C THR A 213 1.81 -22.02 -11.53
N ASP A 214 3.03 -21.86 -12.03
CA ASP A 214 3.92 -22.99 -12.34
C ASP A 214 4.44 -23.66 -11.05
N ALA A 215 4.91 -22.89 -10.09
CA ALA A 215 5.35 -23.42 -8.80
C ALA A 215 4.23 -24.19 -8.07
N ALA A 216 3.00 -23.71 -8.13
CA ALA A 216 1.86 -24.33 -7.48
C ALA A 216 1.53 -25.75 -7.99
N LYS A 217 2.03 -26.15 -9.16
CA LYS A 217 1.87 -27.52 -9.66
C LYS A 217 2.57 -28.57 -8.77
N ARG A 218 3.65 -28.16 -8.10
CA ARG A 218 4.55 -29.03 -7.31
C ARG A 218 4.79 -28.59 -5.87
N ASP A 219 4.46 -27.35 -5.53
CA ASP A 219 4.69 -26.77 -4.21
C ASP A 219 3.37 -26.44 -3.51
N SER A 220 3.15 -27.00 -2.31
CA SER A 220 1.97 -26.79 -1.49
C SER A 220 1.89 -25.38 -0.90
N VAL A 221 3.05 -24.74 -0.62
CA VAL A 221 3.12 -23.36 -0.14
C VAL A 221 2.63 -22.42 -1.24
N ALA A 222 3.14 -22.60 -2.47
CA ALA A 222 2.69 -21.82 -3.62
C ALA A 222 1.19 -21.97 -3.87
N ARG A 223 0.64 -23.22 -3.78
CA ARG A 223 -0.82 -23.45 -3.89
C ARG A 223 -1.60 -22.70 -2.83
N ARG A 224 -1.14 -22.72 -1.57
CA ARG A 224 -1.81 -22.02 -0.47
C ARG A 224 -1.79 -20.50 -0.69
N LEU A 225 -0.66 -19.92 -1.12
CA LEU A 225 -0.53 -18.50 -1.39
C LEU A 225 -1.43 -18.04 -2.54
N ILE A 226 -1.52 -18.83 -3.64
CA ILE A 226 -2.46 -18.57 -4.73
C ILE A 226 -3.90 -18.65 -4.23
N GLY A 227 -4.25 -19.70 -3.48
CA GLY A 227 -5.58 -19.86 -2.91
C GLY A 227 -5.98 -18.64 -2.07
N ARG A 228 -5.09 -18.20 -1.18
CA ARG A 228 -5.29 -17.00 -0.38
C ARG A 228 -5.43 -15.72 -1.23
N TYR A 229 -4.67 -15.59 -2.30
CA TYR A 229 -4.72 -14.42 -3.18
C TYR A 229 -6.02 -14.34 -3.98
N VAL A 230 -6.53 -15.48 -4.45
CA VAL A 230 -7.71 -15.58 -5.32
C VAL A 230 -9.01 -15.69 -4.54
N HIS A 231 -9.03 -16.51 -3.47
CA HIS A 231 -10.21 -16.81 -2.67
C HIS A 231 -10.06 -16.25 -1.27
N ARG A 232 -10.73 -15.14 -0.99
CA ARG A 232 -10.61 -14.41 0.27
C ARG A 232 -11.90 -14.57 1.08
N PRO A 233 -11.80 -14.79 2.40
CA PRO A 233 -12.99 -14.82 3.25
C PRO A 233 -13.65 -13.43 3.30
N GLU A 234 -14.90 -13.37 3.74
CA GLU A 234 -15.62 -12.09 3.88
C GLU A 234 -14.84 -11.10 4.74
N PHE A 235 -14.34 -11.55 5.89
CA PHE A 235 -13.52 -10.72 6.77
C PHE A 235 -12.17 -11.36 7.04
N GLU A 236 -11.16 -10.49 7.07
CA GLU A 236 -9.81 -10.83 7.53
C GLU A 236 -9.44 -9.89 8.68
N PHE A 237 -8.79 -10.44 9.71
CA PHE A 237 -8.28 -9.64 10.82
C PHE A 237 -6.87 -10.10 11.20
N TYR A 238 -5.95 -9.15 11.34
CA TYR A 238 -4.54 -9.42 11.61
C TYR A 238 -4.00 -8.54 12.71
N ASP A 239 -3.04 -9.08 13.47
CA ASP A 239 -2.21 -8.37 14.43
C ASP A 239 -0.81 -8.19 13.84
N LEU A 240 -0.49 -7.00 13.38
CA LEU A 240 0.76 -6.72 12.64
C LEU A 240 2.02 -6.81 13.52
N ALA A 241 1.88 -6.80 14.86
CA ALA A 241 3.00 -6.98 15.76
C ALA A 241 3.53 -8.42 15.72
N ASP A 242 2.62 -9.39 15.52
CA ASP A 242 2.95 -10.82 15.52
C ASP A 242 2.99 -11.39 14.09
N ASP A 243 2.32 -10.73 13.14
CA ASP A 243 2.12 -11.19 11.77
C ASP A 243 2.20 -10.01 10.78
N PRO A 244 3.40 -9.45 10.54
CA PRO A 244 3.58 -8.27 9.69
C PRO A 244 3.24 -8.52 8.21
N TRP A 245 3.18 -9.79 7.79
CA TRP A 245 2.81 -10.18 6.43
C TRP A 245 1.35 -10.63 6.29
N GLU A 246 0.56 -10.51 7.37
CA GLU A 246 -0.88 -10.81 7.39
C GLU A 246 -1.20 -12.24 6.92
N MET A 247 -0.38 -13.22 7.31
CA MET A 247 -0.51 -14.60 6.87
C MET A 247 -1.51 -15.42 7.68
N ASN A 248 -1.84 -14.97 8.91
CA ASN A 248 -2.65 -15.71 9.89
C ASN A 248 -3.93 -14.94 10.22
N ASN A 249 -5.01 -15.21 9.49
CA ASN A 249 -6.30 -14.56 9.73
C ASN A 249 -6.89 -14.93 11.10
N ARG A 250 -6.99 -13.96 12.01
CA ARG A 250 -7.52 -14.09 13.38
C ARG A 250 -8.99 -13.72 13.52
N ILE A 251 -9.75 -13.66 12.42
CA ILE A 251 -11.15 -13.21 12.45
C ILE A 251 -12.03 -14.05 13.38
N GLY A 252 -11.75 -15.34 13.52
CA GLY A 252 -12.48 -16.28 14.39
C GLY A 252 -11.94 -16.37 15.83
N ASP A 253 -10.87 -15.67 16.17
CA ASP A 253 -10.22 -15.76 17.48
C ASP A 253 -11.01 -14.98 18.53
N PRO A 254 -11.53 -15.65 19.60
CA PRO A 254 -12.33 -15.01 20.64
C PRO A 254 -11.61 -13.87 21.37
N ALA A 255 -10.28 -13.93 21.47
CA ALA A 255 -9.47 -12.91 22.12
C ALA A 255 -9.58 -11.53 21.46
N TYR A 256 -9.86 -11.49 20.17
CA TYR A 256 -9.98 -10.26 19.39
C TYR A 256 -11.43 -9.81 19.14
N ARG A 257 -12.44 -10.56 19.56
CA ARG A 257 -13.86 -10.34 19.23
C ARG A 257 -14.32 -8.90 19.45
N ALA A 258 -14.10 -8.37 20.64
CA ALA A 258 -14.53 -6.99 20.98
C ALA A 258 -13.84 -5.93 20.10
N ARG A 259 -12.59 -6.15 19.70
CA ARG A 259 -11.84 -5.28 18.80
C ARG A 259 -12.37 -5.37 17.38
N ILE A 260 -12.55 -6.58 16.88
CA ILE A 260 -13.12 -6.85 15.55
C ILE A 260 -14.47 -6.17 15.41
N ASP A 261 -15.38 -6.34 16.38
CA ASP A 261 -16.72 -5.74 16.36
C ASP A 261 -16.66 -4.20 16.34
N ARG A 262 -15.74 -3.62 17.12
CA ARG A 262 -15.51 -2.17 17.09
C ARG A 262 -15.00 -1.71 15.73
N MET A 263 -13.98 -2.38 15.16
CA MET A 263 -13.42 -2.00 13.86
C MET A 263 -14.44 -2.19 12.73
N LYS A 264 -15.30 -3.21 12.78
CA LYS A 264 -16.42 -3.38 11.84
C LYS A 264 -17.40 -2.20 11.89
N ARG A 265 -17.77 -1.75 13.11
CA ARG A 265 -18.66 -0.59 13.27
C ARG A 265 -18.01 0.69 12.73
N GLU A 266 -16.73 0.92 13.04
CA GLU A 266 -15.98 2.10 12.57
C GLU A 266 -15.85 2.12 11.06
N LEU A 267 -15.53 0.97 10.45
CA LEU A 267 -15.42 0.85 8.98
C LEU A 267 -16.76 1.16 8.31
N LYS A 268 -17.86 0.55 8.78
CA LYS A 268 -19.22 0.84 8.27
C LYS A 268 -19.60 2.31 8.45
N GLY A 269 -19.24 2.90 9.58
CA GLY A 269 -19.45 4.32 9.85
C GLY A 269 -18.68 5.23 8.89
N TRP A 270 -17.44 4.88 8.59
CA TRP A 270 -16.64 5.59 7.59
C TRP A 270 -17.25 5.47 6.19
N MET A 271 -17.59 4.27 5.74
CA MET A 271 -18.24 4.03 4.45
C MET A 271 -19.50 4.89 4.30
N LYS A 272 -20.36 4.93 5.36
CA LYS A 272 -21.57 5.76 5.34
C LYS A 272 -21.25 7.25 5.19
N ARG A 273 -20.26 7.77 5.91
CA ARG A 273 -19.84 9.19 5.80
C ARG A 273 -19.29 9.54 4.41
N GLN A 274 -18.64 8.58 3.74
CA GLN A 274 -18.07 8.75 2.41
C GLN A 274 -19.10 8.51 1.27
N GLY A 275 -20.34 8.14 1.60
CA GLY A 275 -21.33 7.73 0.60
C GLY A 275 -20.95 6.44 -0.13
N ASP A 276 -20.13 5.60 0.50
CA ASP A 276 -19.69 4.33 -0.06
C ASP A 276 -20.78 3.28 0.05
N THR A 277 -21.35 2.89 -1.07
CA THR A 277 -22.42 1.89 -1.19
C THR A 277 -21.89 0.45 -1.33
N GLY A 278 -20.59 0.25 -1.19
CA GLY A 278 -19.96 -1.06 -1.24
C GLY A 278 -19.92 -1.65 -2.65
N VAL A 279 -20.57 -2.80 -2.85
CA VAL A 279 -20.54 -3.54 -4.13
C VAL A 279 -20.94 -2.66 -5.31
N GLY A 280 -21.93 -1.79 -5.15
CA GLY A 280 -22.39 -0.88 -6.21
C GLY A 280 -21.36 0.13 -6.69
N MET A 281 -20.26 0.32 -5.94
CA MET A 281 -19.17 1.23 -6.33
C MET A 281 -18.15 0.57 -7.27
N ASP A 282 -18.12 -0.76 -7.34
CA ASP A 282 -17.17 -1.48 -8.20
C ASP A 282 -17.74 -1.75 -9.59
N VAL A 283 -17.86 -0.67 -10.35
CA VAL A 283 -18.38 -0.65 -11.71
C VAL A 283 -17.37 0.01 -12.65
N PRO A 284 -17.44 -0.27 -13.97
CA PRO A 284 -16.60 0.41 -14.96
C PRO A 284 -16.67 1.92 -14.82
N PHE A 285 -15.54 2.61 -14.98
CA PHE A 285 -15.43 4.06 -14.76
C PHE A 285 -16.51 4.88 -15.52
N ARG A 286 -16.82 4.49 -16.76
CA ARG A 286 -17.85 5.11 -17.61
C ARG A 286 -19.28 5.01 -17.04
N ASN A 287 -19.51 4.05 -16.14
CA ASN A 287 -20.83 3.75 -15.54
C ASN A 287 -20.91 4.24 -14.08
N ARG A 288 -19.87 4.92 -13.57
CA ARG A 288 -19.91 5.47 -12.21
C ARG A 288 -20.85 6.66 -12.14
N PRO A 289 -21.66 6.80 -11.09
CA PRO A 289 -22.44 8.00 -10.86
C PRO A 289 -21.53 9.22 -10.86
N ARG A 290 -21.88 10.24 -11.61
CA ARG A 290 -21.21 11.55 -11.48
C ARG A 290 -21.66 12.15 -10.14
N LYS A 291 -20.71 12.57 -9.34
CA LYS A 291 -20.98 13.33 -8.12
C LYS A 291 -21.46 14.71 -8.46
#